data_3f9a364a4be797110f8b359817675a9f
#
_entry.id   3f9a364a4be797110f8b359817675a9f
#
_cell.length_a   1.000
_cell.length_b   1.000
_cell.length_c   1.000
_cell.angle_alpha   90.00
_cell.angle_beta   90.00
_cell.angle_gamma   90.00
#
_symmetry.space_group_name_H-M   'P 1'
#
loop_
_entity.id
_entity.type
_entity.pdbx_description
1 polymer ?
#
loop_
_entity_poly.entity_id
_entity_poly.type
_entity_poly.pdbx_seq_one_letter_code
_entity_poly.pdbx_strand_id
1 'polypeptide(L)'
;MQRFSKVKKVPSFFKMASAWWKAPEEPYIFSSLNIDMSNMLAWIKSHKEQTGENITITHLCTKALAMAYRKYPQINAKIEANKVYRRNTVDFQVLVSTESGDEISGIKVKDADKMTISEIAREIREGAKAVRENRGPTYQVSKDLIGYCTIPMTRWILKIASALVNRFGINLSLFGFPDDPFGSAIISSVGMQGIESAYGPLIPVARCGLLFVITEIKEKPWVEDSKIVVRPVLKLCMTLDHRLFHGYYVSLLQKEIRYLLQNPSVLMDEEIRTPEEKCKIRVLRDNQAASASSGSQKVAAGGFSH
;
A
#
# COMPACT_ATOMS: atom_id res chain seq x y z
N MET A 1 -25.95 39.29 -1.99
CA MET A 1 -24.87 39.23 -3.03
C MET A 1 -24.85 37.87 -3.68
N GLN A 2 -25.08 37.83 -5.00
CA GLN A 2 -25.04 36.57 -5.76
C GLN A 2 -23.58 36.14 -5.90
N ARG A 3 -23.20 35.04 -5.25
CA ARG A 3 -21.78 34.52 -5.25
C ARG A 3 -21.36 33.92 -6.59
N PHE A 4 -22.32 33.59 -7.47
CA PHE A 4 -22.07 32.96 -8.76
C PHE A 4 -22.92 33.60 -9.86
N SER A 5 -22.39 33.71 -11.06
CA SER A 5 -23.10 34.12 -12.23
C SER A 5 -23.16 33.02 -13.28
N LYS A 6 -24.34 32.83 -13.91
CA LYS A 6 -24.50 31.84 -14.97
C LYS A 6 -23.74 32.27 -16.22
N VAL A 7 -22.88 31.40 -16.77
CA VAL A 7 -22.19 31.63 -18.04
C VAL A 7 -23.23 31.56 -19.17
N LYS A 8 -23.46 32.68 -19.86
CA LYS A 8 -24.49 32.80 -20.92
C LYS A 8 -24.12 32.01 -22.18
N LYS A 9 -22.84 31.90 -22.54
CA LYS A 9 -22.36 31.20 -23.73
C LYS A 9 -21.26 30.21 -23.34
N VAL A 10 -21.62 28.93 -23.24
CA VAL A 10 -20.70 27.85 -22.93
C VAL A 10 -20.05 27.38 -24.23
N PRO A 11 -18.69 27.30 -24.32
CA PRO A 11 -17.99 26.79 -25.51
C PRO A 11 -18.40 25.34 -25.83
N SER A 12 -18.36 25.00 -27.13
CA SER A 12 -18.77 23.66 -27.62
C SER A 12 -18.04 22.50 -26.95
N PHE A 13 -16.76 22.67 -26.69
CA PHE A 13 -15.95 21.66 -25.98
C PHE A 13 -16.54 21.30 -24.60
N PHE A 14 -16.87 22.30 -23.78
CA PHE A 14 -17.44 22.04 -22.44
C PHE A 14 -18.84 21.42 -22.51
N LYS A 15 -19.62 21.73 -23.54
CA LYS A 15 -20.92 21.08 -23.77
C LYS A 15 -20.73 19.59 -24.10
N MET A 16 -19.79 19.26 -25.01
CA MET A 16 -19.47 17.89 -25.38
C MET A 16 -18.90 17.13 -24.19
N ALA A 17 -17.93 17.71 -23.47
CA ALA A 17 -17.31 17.10 -22.30
C ALA A 17 -18.36 16.77 -21.23
N SER A 18 -19.27 17.70 -20.91
CA SER A 18 -20.35 17.47 -19.94
C SER A 18 -21.39 16.44 -20.41
N ALA A 19 -21.53 16.24 -21.72
CA ALA A 19 -22.43 15.22 -22.27
C ALA A 19 -21.78 13.82 -22.27
N TRP A 20 -20.47 13.73 -22.50
CA TRP A 20 -19.76 12.44 -22.57
C TRP A 20 -19.38 11.89 -21.19
N TRP A 21 -19.00 12.74 -20.26
CA TRP A 21 -18.56 12.31 -18.93
C TRP A 21 -19.54 12.72 -17.85
N LYS A 22 -19.88 11.76 -17.00
CA LYS A 22 -20.59 12.03 -15.76
C LYS A 22 -19.67 12.72 -14.76
N ALA A 23 -20.21 13.33 -13.73
CA ALA A 23 -19.42 13.79 -12.59
C ALA A 23 -18.62 12.63 -11.99
N PRO A 24 -17.35 12.84 -11.56
CA PRO A 24 -16.56 11.81 -10.92
C PRO A 24 -17.25 11.30 -9.65
N GLU A 25 -17.52 10.01 -9.59
CA GLU A 25 -18.15 9.35 -8.43
C GLU A 25 -17.15 8.54 -7.62
N GLU A 26 -15.93 8.29 -8.14
CA GLU A 26 -14.91 7.46 -7.52
C GLU A 26 -13.99 8.31 -6.63
N PRO A 27 -13.88 7.95 -5.33
CA PRO A 27 -13.10 8.73 -4.36
C PRO A 27 -11.61 8.35 -4.37
N TYR A 28 -11.00 8.15 -5.54
CA TYR A 28 -9.59 7.78 -5.62
C TYR A 28 -8.68 8.99 -5.55
N ILE A 29 -7.62 8.87 -4.76
CA ILE A 29 -6.46 9.76 -4.79
C ILE A 29 -5.21 8.97 -5.14
N PHE A 30 -4.33 9.61 -5.87
CA PHE A 30 -3.06 9.03 -6.30
C PHE A 30 -1.91 9.73 -5.60
N SER A 31 -0.95 8.96 -5.14
CA SER A 31 0.23 9.49 -4.48
C SER A 31 1.46 8.70 -4.86
N SER A 32 2.62 9.34 -4.91
CA SER A 32 3.89 8.65 -5.16
C SER A 32 4.99 9.15 -4.24
N LEU A 33 5.99 8.30 -4.05
CA LEU A 33 7.12 8.53 -3.16
C LEU A 33 8.39 8.03 -3.83
N ASN A 34 9.37 8.90 -4.02
CA ASN A 34 10.71 8.52 -4.46
C ASN A 34 11.60 8.28 -3.24
N ILE A 35 12.35 7.18 -3.26
CA ILE A 35 13.20 6.74 -2.15
C ILE A 35 14.58 6.38 -2.71
N ASP A 36 15.63 6.93 -2.15
CA ASP A 36 16.99 6.46 -2.37
C ASP A 36 17.17 5.10 -1.69
N MET A 37 17.52 4.09 -2.47
CA MET A 37 17.65 2.70 -2.04
C MET A 37 19.11 2.27 -1.82
N SER A 38 20.07 3.18 -1.86
CA SER A 38 21.52 2.87 -1.78
C SER A 38 21.82 2.01 -0.54
N ASN A 39 21.40 2.47 0.64
CA ASN A 39 21.62 1.74 1.90
C ASN A 39 20.90 0.38 1.92
N MET A 40 19.69 0.34 1.39
CA MET A 40 18.88 -0.89 1.39
C MET A 40 19.44 -1.95 0.44
N LEU A 41 19.93 -1.53 -0.73
CA LEU A 41 20.57 -2.45 -1.68
C LEU A 41 21.90 -3.00 -1.13
N ALA A 42 22.69 -2.15 -0.46
CA ALA A 42 23.89 -2.58 0.23
C ALA A 42 23.57 -3.60 1.34
N TRP A 43 22.52 -3.33 2.12
CA TRP A 43 22.06 -4.25 3.15
C TRP A 43 21.59 -5.60 2.57
N ILE A 44 20.78 -5.60 1.49
CA ILE A 44 20.32 -6.84 0.83
C ILE A 44 21.52 -7.71 0.43
N LYS A 45 22.56 -7.10 -0.17
CA LYS A 45 23.75 -7.78 -0.61
C LYS A 45 24.49 -8.42 0.59
N SER A 46 24.77 -7.63 1.62
CA SER A 46 25.44 -8.10 2.83
C SER A 46 24.65 -9.19 3.55
N HIS A 47 23.32 -9.04 3.68
CA HIS A 47 22.46 -10.05 4.30
C HIS A 47 22.51 -11.39 3.54
N LYS A 48 22.45 -11.33 2.21
CA LYS A 48 22.55 -12.53 1.37
C LYS A 48 23.92 -13.23 1.52
N GLU A 49 25.01 -12.46 1.60
CA GLU A 49 26.36 -12.99 1.81
C GLU A 49 26.50 -13.66 3.18
N GLN A 50 25.88 -13.13 4.22
CA GLN A 50 25.99 -13.62 5.60
C GLN A 50 25.05 -14.80 5.90
N THR A 51 23.81 -14.78 5.36
CA THR A 51 22.78 -15.75 5.73
C THR A 51 22.42 -16.72 4.61
N GLY A 52 22.79 -16.41 3.36
CA GLY A 52 22.35 -17.14 2.18
C GLY A 52 20.88 -16.87 1.79
N GLU A 53 20.16 -16.07 2.59
CA GLU A 53 18.74 -15.81 2.36
C GLU A 53 18.52 -14.77 1.24
N ASN A 54 17.58 -15.05 0.33
CA ASN A 54 17.25 -14.14 -0.76
C ASN A 54 16.07 -13.23 -0.37
N ILE A 55 16.37 -12.08 0.22
CA ILE A 55 15.40 -11.03 0.51
C ILE A 55 15.27 -10.11 -0.72
N THR A 56 14.05 -9.77 -1.08
CA THR A 56 13.73 -8.90 -2.22
C THR A 56 13.15 -7.55 -1.78
N ILE A 57 13.14 -6.58 -2.68
CA ILE A 57 12.50 -5.28 -2.45
C ILE A 57 11.02 -5.43 -2.08
N THR A 58 10.32 -6.40 -2.68
CA THR A 58 8.92 -6.67 -2.36
C THR A 58 8.73 -7.08 -0.89
N HIS A 59 9.62 -7.94 -0.36
CA HIS A 59 9.56 -8.34 1.04
C HIS A 59 9.78 -7.16 1.98
N LEU A 60 10.79 -6.34 1.69
CA LEU A 60 11.13 -5.13 2.46
C LEU A 60 10.03 -4.09 2.45
N CYS A 61 9.45 -3.81 1.28
CA CYS A 61 8.32 -2.90 1.15
C CYS A 61 7.07 -3.42 1.87
N THR A 62 6.82 -4.74 1.82
CA THR A 62 5.72 -5.37 2.58
C THR A 62 5.91 -5.19 4.08
N LYS A 63 7.13 -5.44 4.59
CA LYS A 63 7.45 -5.25 6.01
C LYS A 63 7.35 -3.79 6.43
N ALA A 64 7.90 -2.86 5.65
CA ALA A 64 7.82 -1.43 5.93
C ALA A 64 6.37 -0.93 5.97
N LEU A 65 5.53 -1.39 5.03
CA LEU A 65 4.10 -1.09 5.01
C LEU A 65 3.40 -1.66 6.26
N ALA A 66 3.71 -2.90 6.66
CA ALA A 66 3.12 -3.54 7.84
C ALA A 66 3.46 -2.77 9.13
N MET A 67 4.70 -2.33 9.27
CA MET A 67 5.13 -1.50 10.40
C MET A 67 4.42 -0.14 10.42
N ALA A 68 4.22 0.49 9.25
CA ALA A 68 3.48 1.74 9.15
C ALA A 68 2.00 1.55 9.56
N TYR A 69 1.35 0.45 9.16
CA TYR A 69 -0.01 0.12 9.59
C TYR A 69 -0.10 -0.16 11.09
N ARG A 70 0.89 -0.83 11.66
CA ARG A 70 0.98 -1.04 13.12
C ARG A 70 1.13 0.27 13.89
N LYS A 71 1.94 1.18 13.37
CA LYS A 71 2.19 2.50 13.99
C LYS A 71 0.98 3.42 13.90
N TYR A 72 0.23 3.33 12.80
CA TYR A 72 -0.94 4.17 12.53
C TYR A 72 -2.21 3.33 12.33
N PRO A 73 -2.74 2.68 13.39
CA PRO A 73 -3.87 1.75 13.26
C PRO A 73 -5.15 2.40 12.75
N GLN A 74 -5.26 3.72 12.80
CA GLN A 74 -6.40 4.47 12.26
C GLN A 74 -6.54 4.35 10.73
N ILE A 75 -5.45 4.07 10.00
CA ILE A 75 -5.50 3.85 8.55
C ILE A 75 -5.92 2.43 8.17
N ASN A 76 -5.92 1.49 9.14
CA ASN A 76 -6.32 0.10 8.91
C ASN A 76 -7.84 -0.05 9.02
N ALA A 77 -8.56 0.52 8.08
CA ALA A 77 -10.01 0.58 8.10
C ALA A 77 -10.64 0.04 6.81
N LYS A 78 -11.92 -0.33 6.89
CA LYS A 78 -12.78 -0.67 5.75
C LYS A 78 -14.13 0.03 5.89
N ILE A 79 -14.81 0.25 4.77
CA ILE A 79 -16.19 0.72 4.74
C ILE A 79 -17.09 -0.45 4.38
N GLU A 80 -18.10 -0.68 5.22
CA GLU A 80 -19.09 -1.73 5.04
C GLU A 80 -20.46 -1.26 5.54
N ALA A 81 -21.51 -1.48 4.79
CA ALA A 81 -22.86 -1.03 5.13
C ALA A 81 -22.91 0.47 5.57
N ASN A 82 -22.20 1.35 4.86
CA ASN A 82 -22.05 2.79 5.15
C ASN A 82 -21.45 3.10 6.54
N LYS A 83 -20.75 2.15 7.15
CA LYS A 83 -20.03 2.34 8.42
C LYS A 83 -18.54 2.06 8.23
N VAL A 84 -17.72 2.76 9.00
CA VAL A 84 -16.27 2.54 9.02
C VAL A 84 -15.94 1.54 10.12
N TYR A 85 -15.23 0.48 9.76
CA TYR A 85 -14.73 -0.54 10.69
C TYR A 85 -13.21 -0.53 10.67
N ARG A 86 -12.57 -0.67 11.83
CA ARG A 86 -11.14 -0.92 11.94
C ARG A 86 -10.86 -2.41 11.87
N ARG A 87 -9.79 -2.79 11.17
CA ARG A 87 -9.26 -4.16 11.20
C ARG A 87 -8.36 -4.31 12.42
N ASN A 88 -8.45 -5.46 13.07
CA ASN A 88 -7.61 -5.81 14.23
C ASN A 88 -6.30 -6.49 13.82
N THR A 89 -6.20 -6.93 12.56
CA THR A 89 -5.01 -7.57 11.97
C THR A 89 -4.50 -6.74 10.80
N VAL A 90 -3.21 -6.85 10.52
CA VAL A 90 -2.57 -6.24 9.34
C VAL A 90 -2.29 -7.34 8.34
N ASP A 91 -3.25 -7.58 7.45
CA ASP A 91 -3.16 -8.60 6.42
C ASP A 91 -2.98 -7.92 5.06
N PHE A 92 -2.12 -8.47 4.22
CA PHE A 92 -1.91 -7.95 2.87
C PHE A 92 -2.18 -9.00 1.81
N GLN A 93 -2.71 -8.55 0.67
CA GLN A 93 -2.82 -9.35 -0.54
C GLN A 93 -1.67 -8.98 -1.48
N VAL A 94 -0.68 -9.86 -1.59
CA VAL A 94 0.44 -9.67 -2.51
C VAL A 94 0.10 -10.29 -3.84
N LEU A 95 0.10 -9.49 -4.92
CA LEU A 95 -0.21 -9.96 -6.26
C LEU A 95 1.01 -10.62 -6.89
N VAL A 96 0.78 -11.77 -7.50
CA VAL A 96 1.78 -12.56 -8.22
C VAL A 96 1.21 -12.95 -9.58
N SER A 97 1.98 -12.76 -10.65
CA SER A 97 1.63 -13.26 -11.98
C SER A 97 1.93 -14.76 -12.08
N THR A 98 1.11 -15.47 -12.86
CA THR A 98 1.40 -16.83 -13.30
C THR A 98 2.63 -16.85 -14.22
N GLU A 99 3.18 -18.04 -14.52
CA GLU A 99 4.34 -18.15 -15.41
C GLU A 99 4.08 -17.61 -16.81
N SER A 100 2.86 -17.79 -17.33
CA SER A 100 2.46 -17.23 -18.64
C SER A 100 2.31 -15.72 -18.64
N GLY A 101 2.16 -15.09 -17.46
CA GLY A 101 1.83 -13.66 -17.32
C GLY A 101 0.36 -13.30 -17.62
N ASP A 102 -0.45 -14.27 -18.11
CA ASP A 102 -1.84 -14.02 -18.53
C ASP A 102 -2.79 -13.88 -17.35
N GLU A 103 -2.43 -14.40 -16.19
CA GLU A 103 -3.25 -14.34 -14.99
C GLU A 103 -2.50 -13.74 -13.81
N ILE A 104 -3.26 -13.04 -12.98
CA ILE A 104 -2.79 -12.49 -11.70
C ILE A 104 -3.52 -13.23 -10.59
N SER A 105 -2.76 -13.77 -9.65
CA SER A 105 -3.27 -14.36 -8.42
C SER A 105 -2.77 -13.59 -7.21
N GLY A 106 -3.38 -13.81 -6.05
CA GLY A 106 -2.99 -13.11 -4.83
C GLY A 106 -2.61 -14.08 -3.72
N ILE A 107 -1.60 -13.71 -2.97
CA ILE A 107 -1.14 -14.42 -1.78
C ILE A 107 -1.53 -13.58 -0.57
N LYS A 108 -2.26 -14.15 0.39
CA LYS A 108 -2.63 -13.44 1.60
C LYS A 108 -1.57 -13.66 2.68
N VAL A 109 -0.81 -12.63 3.00
CA VAL A 109 0.12 -12.56 4.12
C VAL A 109 -0.65 -12.06 5.33
N LYS A 110 -0.89 -12.93 6.31
CA LYS A 110 -1.66 -12.64 7.52
C LYS A 110 -0.76 -12.11 8.63
N ASP A 111 -1.29 -11.18 9.46
CA ASP A 111 -0.56 -10.61 10.60
C ASP A 111 0.85 -10.11 10.24
N ALA A 112 1.01 -9.49 9.07
CA ALA A 112 2.30 -9.09 8.51
C ALA A 112 3.13 -8.16 9.43
N ASP A 113 2.46 -7.43 10.30
CA ASP A 113 3.08 -6.57 11.31
C ASP A 113 3.79 -7.35 12.42
N LYS A 114 3.39 -8.60 12.66
CA LYS A 114 4.00 -9.49 13.67
C LYS A 114 5.09 -10.38 13.08
N MET A 115 5.12 -10.56 11.75
CA MET A 115 6.08 -11.42 11.06
C MET A 115 7.44 -10.75 10.93
N THR A 116 8.49 -11.56 10.99
CA THR A 116 9.85 -11.18 10.58
C THR A 116 9.94 -11.07 9.06
N ILE A 117 10.99 -10.42 8.57
CA ILE A 117 11.24 -10.33 7.12
C ILE A 117 11.41 -11.70 6.48
N SER A 118 12.12 -12.61 7.16
CA SER A 118 12.33 -13.99 6.70
C SER A 118 11.02 -14.76 6.62
N GLU A 119 10.12 -14.57 7.59
CA GLU A 119 8.78 -15.18 7.56
C GLU A 119 7.93 -14.62 6.41
N ILE A 120 7.91 -13.30 6.20
CA ILE A 120 7.24 -12.66 5.06
C ILE A 120 7.80 -13.18 3.73
N ALA A 121 9.14 -13.28 3.63
CA ALA A 121 9.79 -13.77 2.43
C ALA A 121 9.47 -15.25 2.15
N ARG A 122 9.39 -16.07 3.18
CA ARG A 122 8.98 -17.48 3.07
C ARG A 122 7.54 -17.60 2.61
N GLU A 123 6.61 -16.91 3.27
CA GLU A 123 5.18 -16.92 2.95
C GLU A 123 4.92 -16.50 1.50
N ILE A 124 5.56 -15.42 1.04
CA ILE A 124 5.42 -14.94 -0.33
C ILE A 124 6.05 -15.95 -1.32
N ARG A 125 7.20 -16.54 -1.04
CA ARG A 125 7.84 -17.53 -1.93
C ARG A 125 7.01 -18.81 -2.05
N GLU A 126 6.56 -19.35 -0.93
CA GLU A 126 5.72 -20.57 -0.91
C GLU A 126 4.39 -20.35 -1.61
N GLY A 127 3.74 -19.20 -1.34
CA GLY A 127 2.51 -18.82 -2.02
C GLY A 127 2.72 -18.61 -3.52
N ALA A 128 3.83 -17.98 -3.94
CA ALA A 128 4.15 -17.81 -5.36
C ALA A 128 4.39 -19.14 -6.08
N LYS A 129 5.09 -20.07 -5.41
CA LYS A 129 5.27 -21.44 -5.92
C LYS A 129 3.94 -22.16 -6.07
N ALA A 130 3.07 -22.11 -5.06
CA ALA A 130 1.76 -22.74 -5.10
C ALA A 130 0.88 -22.16 -6.23
N VAL A 131 0.93 -20.86 -6.47
CA VAL A 131 0.22 -20.20 -7.59
C VAL A 131 0.73 -20.72 -8.95
N ARG A 132 2.06 -20.80 -9.15
CA ARG A 132 2.66 -21.29 -10.40
C ARG A 132 2.36 -22.75 -10.65
N GLU A 133 2.31 -23.57 -9.62
CA GLU A 133 1.99 -25.00 -9.71
C GLU A 133 0.47 -25.26 -9.74
N ASN A 134 -0.38 -24.23 -9.92
CA ASN A 134 -1.84 -24.34 -9.91
C ASN A 134 -2.43 -24.98 -8.63
N ARG A 135 -1.68 -24.94 -7.53
CA ARG A 135 -2.08 -25.44 -6.20
C ARG A 135 -2.51 -24.31 -5.25
N GLY A 136 -2.94 -23.18 -5.80
CA GLY A 136 -3.32 -22.01 -4.99
C GLY A 136 -4.59 -22.25 -4.18
N PRO A 137 -4.78 -21.51 -3.08
CA PRO A 137 -5.92 -21.69 -2.18
C PRO A 137 -7.23 -21.29 -2.85
N THR A 138 -8.34 -21.71 -2.24
CA THR A 138 -9.79 -21.47 -2.46
C THR A 138 -10.26 -20.47 -3.54
N TYR A 139 -9.39 -19.57 -4.00
CA TYR A 139 -9.67 -18.62 -5.09
C TYR A 139 -9.82 -19.32 -6.47
N GLN A 140 -9.27 -20.52 -6.63
CA GLN A 140 -9.43 -21.31 -7.87
C GLN A 140 -10.86 -21.83 -8.04
N VAL A 141 -11.52 -22.24 -6.96
CA VAL A 141 -12.91 -22.71 -7.03
C VAL A 141 -13.84 -21.61 -7.55
N SER A 142 -13.62 -20.37 -7.13
CA SER A 142 -14.38 -19.23 -7.64
C SER A 142 -13.98 -18.83 -9.06
N LYS A 143 -12.71 -19.01 -9.47
CA LYS A 143 -12.26 -18.78 -10.85
C LYS A 143 -12.88 -19.77 -11.83
N ASP A 144 -12.86 -21.06 -11.48
CA ASP A 144 -13.44 -22.11 -12.34
C ASP A 144 -14.93 -21.87 -12.52
N LEU A 145 -15.65 -21.55 -11.44
CA LEU A 145 -17.07 -21.22 -11.51
C LEU A 145 -17.35 -19.98 -12.37
N ILE A 146 -16.54 -18.92 -12.20
CA ILE A 146 -16.66 -17.67 -12.98
C ILE A 146 -16.26 -17.92 -14.45
N GLY A 147 -15.30 -18.81 -14.71
CA GLY A 147 -14.87 -19.18 -16.06
C GLY A 147 -15.99 -19.75 -16.95
N TYR A 148 -16.98 -20.39 -16.35
CA TYR A 148 -18.19 -20.86 -17.06
C TYR A 148 -19.26 -19.79 -17.21
N CYS A 149 -19.13 -18.65 -16.56
CA CYS A 149 -20.12 -17.58 -16.57
C CYS A 149 -19.86 -16.57 -17.69
N THR A 150 -20.92 -16.10 -18.36
CA THR A 150 -20.82 -14.95 -19.26
C THR A 150 -20.56 -13.66 -18.49
N ILE A 151 -19.96 -12.65 -19.13
CA ILE A 151 -19.66 -11.35 -18.51
C ILE A 151 -20.90 -10.73 -17.82
N PRO A 152 -22.10 -10.70 -18.45
CA PRO A 152 -23.31 -10.18 -17.78
C PRO A 152 -23.68 -10.97 -16.54
N MET A 153 -23.59 -12.30 -16.57
CA MET A 153 -23.90 -13.16 -15.43
C MET A 153 -22.92 -12.95 -14.28
N THR A 154 -21.62 -12.88 -14.57
CA THR A 154 -20.57 -12.54 -13.58
C THR A 154 -20.84 -11.17 -12.95
N ARG A 155 -21.23 -10.17 -13.75
CA ARG A 155 -21.58 -8.83 -13.25
C ARG A 155 -22.75 -8.87 -12.27
N TRP A 156 -23.79 -9.66 -12.54
CA TRP A 156 -24.94 -9.84 -11.65
C TRP A 156 -24.57 -10.58 -10.38
N ILE A 157 -23.79 -11.67 -10.47
CA ILE A 157 -23.29 -12.41 -9.31
C ILE A 157 -22.49 -11.49 -8.38
N LEU A 158 -21.54 -10.72 -8.95
CA LEU A 158 -20.72 -9.78 -8.17
C LEU A 158 -21.56 -8.64 -7.56
N LYS A 159 -22.57 -8.13 -8.27
CA LYS A 159 -23.49 -7.11 -7.72
C LYS A 159 -24.30 -7.68 -6.56
N ILE A 160 -24.84 -8.86 -6.68
CA ILE A 160 -25.62 -9.52 -5.61
C ILE A 160 -24.71 -9.82 -4.41
N ALA A 161 -23.54 -10.43 -4.64
CA ALA A 161 -22.57 -10.70 -3.57
C ALA A 161 -22.13 -9.40 -2.87
N SER A 162 -21.83 -8.36 -3.64
CA SER A 162 -21.48 -7.05 -3.11
C SER A 162 -22.63 -6.41 -2.32
N ALA A 163 -23.87 -6.55 -2.78
CA ALA A 163 -25.05 -6.03 -2.07
C ALA A 163 -25.28 -6.78 -0.76
N LEU A 164 -25.20 -8.12 -0.78
CA LEU A 164 -25.36 -8.95 0.43
C LEU A 164 -24.34 -8.59 1.49
N VAL A 165 -23.09 -8.47 1.10
CA VAL A 165 -22.00 -8.16 2.02
C VAL A 165 -22.00 -6.67 2.42
N ASN A 166 -22.12 -5.74 1.45
CA ASN A 166 -21.95 -4.30 1.72
C ASN A 166 -23.20 -3.64 2.31
N ARG A 167 -24.40 -4.13 1.95
CA ARG A 167 -25.64 -3.50 2.41
C ARG A 167 -26.26 -4.22 3.61
N PHE A 168 -26.12 -5.54 3.68
CA PHE A 168 -26.73 -6.35 4.72
C PHE A 168 -25.74 -6.91 5.73
N GLY A 169 -24.43 -6.74 5.50
CA GLY A 169 -23.38 -7.25 6.41
C GLY A 169 -23.36 -8.78 6.52
N ILE A 170 -23.88 -9.49 5.49
CA ILE A 170 -23.93 -10.95 5.51
C ILE A 170 -22.52 -11.50 5.31
N ASN A 171 -22.06 -12.25 6.29
CA ASN A 171 -20.76 -12.93 6.19
C ASN A 171 -20.90 -14.14 5.24
N LEU A 172 -20.24 -14.04 4.08
CA LEU A 172 -20.24 -15.11 3.08
C LEU A 172 -19.25 -16.23 3.40
N SER A 173 -18.58 -16.21 4.55
CA SER A 173 -17.65 -17.28 4.95
C SER A 173 -18.37 -18.63 5.14
N LEU A 174 -19.66 -18.60 5.48
CA LEU A 174 -20.52 -19.78 5.51
C LEU A 174 -20.70 -20.46 4.15
N PHE A 175 -20.47 -19.73 3.05
CA PHE A 175 -20.53 -20.22 1.67
C PHE A 175 -19.14 -20.44 1.06
N GLY A 176 -18.08 -20.52 1.89
CA GLY A 176 -16.71 -20.77 1.44
C GLY A 176 -15.96 -19.53 0.92
N PHE A 177 -16.55 -18.32 1.01
CA PHE A 177 -15.84 -17.09 0.70
C PHE A 177 -15.11 -16.60 1.95
N PRO A 178 -13.79 -16.34 1.88
CA PRO A 178 -13.06 -15.86 3.05
C PRO A 178 -13.59 -14.50 3.51
N ASP A 179 -13.68 -14.31 4.82
CA ASP A 179 -13.97 -13.02 5.41
C ASP A 179 -12.78 -12.07 5.16
N ASP A 180 -13.04 -10.93 4.55
CA ASP A 180 -12.00 -9.93 4.19
C ASP A 180 -10.84 -10.51 3.33
N PRO A 181 -11.11 -11.06 2.13
CA PRO A 181 -10.12 -11.80 1.35
C PRO A 181 -8.88 -10.98 0.97
N PHE A 182 -9.02 -9.67 0.82
CA PHE A 182 -7.95 -8.77 0.38
C PHE A 182 -7.20 -8.08 1.54
N GLY A 183 -7.77 -8.08 2.75
CA GLY A 183 -7.14 -7.51 3.94
C GLY A 183 -7.00 -5.99 3.91
N SER A 184 -5.94 -5.50 4.54
CA SER A 184 -5.68 -4.06 4.78
C SER A 184 -5.24 -3.30 3.53
N ALA A 185 -4.44 -3.96 2.66
CA ALA A 185 -3.95 -3.39 1.41
C ALA A 185 -3.63 -4.47 0.38
N ILE A 186 -3.65 -4.08 -0.89
CA ILE A 186 -3.15 -4.89 -2.01
C ILE A 186 -1.75 -4.39 -2.36
N ILE A 187 -0.79 -5.30 -2.49
CA ILE A 187 0.59 -5.01 -2.89
C ILE A 187 0.84 -5.61 -4.26
N SER A 188 1.28 -4.78 -5.21
CA SER A 188 1.66 -5.21 -6.56
C SER A 188 3.11 -4.83 -6.82
N SER A 189 3.91 -5.76 -7.31
CA SER A 189 5.31 -5.50 -7.70
C SER A 189 5.43 -5.63 -9.22
N VAL A 190 5.66 -4.51 -9.88
CA VAL A 190 5.78 -4.40 -11.35
C VAL A 190 7.19 -3.98 -11.79
N GLY A 191 8.13 -3.90 -10.85
CA GLY A 191 9.50 -3.49 -11.14
C GLY A 191 10.24 -4.43 -12.08
N MET A 192 9.95 -5.74 -12.01
CA MET A 192 10.57 -6.73 -12.91
C MET A 192 10.11 -6.58 -14.37
N GLN A 193 8.98 -5.93 -14.62
CA GLN A 193 8.48 -5.61 -15.95
C GLN A 193 9.05 -4.29 -16.51
N GLY A 194 9.96 -3.62 -15.80
CA GLY A 194 10.54 -2.36 -16.21
C GLY A 194 9.59 -1.16 -16.09
N ILE A 195 8.54 -1.27 -15.26
CA ILE A 195 7.55 -0.20 -15.11
C ILE A 195 8.02 0.80 -14.06
N GLU A 196 8.21 2.06 -14.48
CA GLU A 196 8.68 3.15 -13.61
C GLU A 196 7.56 3.83 -12.81
N SER A 197 6.33 3.73 -13.26
CA SER A 197 5.17 4.36 -12.61
C SER A 197 3.89 3.67 -13.00
N ALA A 198 3.11 3.20 -12.03
CA ALA A 198 1.84 2.56 -12.28
C ALA A 198 0.84 2.86 -11.15
N TYR A 199 -0.40 3.08 -11.55
CA TYR A 199 -1.54 3.24 -10.64
C TYR A 199 -2.66 2.34 -11.15
N GLY A 200 -3.19 1.51 -10.27
CA GLY A 200 -4.34 0.65 -10.60
C GLY A 200 -5.60 1.11 -9.86
N PRO A 201 -6.78 0.74 -10.35
CA PRO A 201 -8.02 0.99 -9.64
C PRO A 201 -8.11 0.14 -8.37
N LEU A 202 -8.75 0.64 -7.33
CA LEU A 202 -9.14 -0.17 -6.19
C LEU A 202 -10.27 -1.11 -6.60
N ILE A 203 -10.17 -2.37 -6.20
CA ILE A 203 -11.21 -3.36 -6.50
C ILE A 203 -12.40 -3.09 -5.56
N PRO A 204 -13.60 -2.75 -6.08
CA PRO A 204 -14.72 -2.34 -5.24
C PRO A 204 -15.14 -3.38 -4.20
N VAL A 205 -15.07 -4.66 -4.55
CA VAL A 205 -15.43 -5.78 -3.65
C VAL A 205 -14.34 -6.10 -2.64
N ALA A 206 -13.11 -5.60 -2.83
CA ALA A 206 -12.01 -5.85 -1.93
C ALA A 206 -12.11 -5.07 -0.61
N ARG A 207 -12.79 -3.93 -0.63
CA ARG A 207 -12.93 -3.04 0.54
C ARG A 207 -11.61 -2.65 1.21
N CYS A 208 -10.49 -2.80 0.50
CA CYS A 208 -9.21 -2.30 0.95
C CYS A 208 -9.01 -0.85 0.48
N GLY A 209 -8.48 -0.02 1.37
CA GLY A 209 -8.32 1.42 1.09
C GLY A 209 -7.03 1.78 0.38
N LEU A 210 -6.14 0.81 0.10
CA LEU A 210 -4.83 1.06 -0.49
C LEU A 210 -4.44 -0.03 -1.49
N LEU A 211 -4.08 0.38 -2.69
CA LEU A 211 -3.24 -0.38 -3.62
C LEU A 211 -1.83 0.22 -3.61
N PHE A 212 -0.86 -0.58 -3.22
CA PHE A 212 0.54 -0.22 -3.08
C PHE A 212 1.36 -0.86 -4.19
N VAL A 213 1.95 -0.04 -5.06
CA VAL A 213 2.66 -0.52 -6.25
C VAL A 213 4.14 -0.24 -6.11
N ILE A 214 4.94 -1.31 -6.18
CA ILE A 214 6.40 -1.30 -6.15
C ILE A 214 6.88 -1.33 -7.59
N THR A 215 7.57 -0.26 -8.01
CA THR A 215 8.04 -0.09 -9.39
C THR A 215 9.50 -0.49 -9.56
N GLU A 216 10.07 -0.27 -10.74
CA GLU A 216 11.48 -0.51 -11.02
C GLU A 216 12.37 0.47 -10.23
N ILE A 217 13.52 -0.03 -9.76
CA ILE A 217 14.60 0.81 -9.24
C ILE A 217 15.46 1.27 -10.42
N LYS A 218 15.56 2.59 -10.58
CA LYS A 218 16.39 3.21 -11.63
C LYS A 218 17.38 4.20 -11.05
N GLU A 219 18.53 4.31 -11.70
CA GLU A 219 19.46 5.39 -11.45
C GLU A 219 18.85 6.72 -11.89
N LYS A 220 18.77 7.67 -10.96
CA LYS A 220 18.17 8.99 -11.19
C LYS A 220 19.06 10.08 -10.56
N PRO A 221 19.03 11.31 -11.13
CA PRO A 221 19.66 12.44 -10.47
C PRO A 221 18.99 12.69 -9.11
N TRP A 222 19.82 12.86 -8.09
CA TRP A 222 19.41 13.12 -6.72
C TRP A 222 20.19 14.29 -6.16
N VAL A 223 19.53 15.17 -5.41
CA VAL A 223 20.20 16.30 -4.78
C VAL A 223 20.64 15.93 -3.38
N GLU A 224 21.93 15.99 -3.11
CA GLU A 224 22.55 15.73 -1.81
C GLU A 224 23.62 16.81 -1.57
N ASP A 225 23.57 17.48 -0.44
CA ASP A 225 24.48 18.58 -0.06
C ASP A 225 24.65 19.63 -1.17
N SER A 226 23.53 20.03 -1.79
CA SER A 226 23.47 20.99 -2.91
C SER A 226 24.21 20.54 -4.18
N LYS A 227 24.55 19.26 -4.32
CA LYS A 227 25.17 18.66 -5.51
C LYS A 227 24.22 17.65 -6.13
N ILE A 228 24.30 17.49 -7.44
CA ILE A 228 23.58 16.45 -8.16
C ILE A 228 24.45 15.19 -8.17
N VAL A 229 23.93 14.11 -7.60
CA VAL A 229 24.52 12.78 -7.58
C VAL A 229 23.61 11.78 -8.27
N VAL A 230 24.13 10.63 -8.70
CA VAL A 230 23.33 9.54 -9.24
C VAL A 230 23.00 8.58 -8.09
N ARG A 231 21.70 8.25 -7.92
CA ARG A 231 21.23 7.33 -6.88
C ARG A 231 20.27 6.30 -7.46
N PRO A 232 20.27 5.05 -6.95
CA PRO A 232 19.26 4.07 -7.27
C PRO A 232 17.95 4.44 -6.57
N VAL A 233 16.97 4.91 -7.31
CA VAL A 233 15.72 5.43 -6.80
C VAL A 233 14.58 4.46 -7.07
N LEU A 234 13.89 4.04 -6.01
CA LEU A 234 12.61 3.35 -6.06
C LEU A 234 11.48 4.38 -6.05
N LYS A 235 10.57 4.28 -7.00
CA LYS A 235 9.31 5.02 -6.96
C LYS A 235 8.19 4.10 -6.46
N LEU A 236 7.63 4.38 -5.32
CA LEU A 236 6.42 3.73 -4.83
C LEU A 236 5.21 4.52 -5.28
N CYS A 237 4.24 3.84 -5.89
CA CYS A 237 2.98 4.43 -6.32
C CYS A 237 1.83 3.89 -5.46
N MET A 238 0.87 4.74 -5.17
CA MET A 238 -0.26 4.40 -4.28
C MET A 238 -1.55 4.92 -4.87
N THR A 239 -2.56 4.07 -4.93
CA THR A 239 -3.96 4.45 -5.13
C THR A 239 -4.70 4.27 -3.82
N LEU A 240 -5.36 5.32 -3.33
CA LEU A 240 -5.97 5.34 -2.01
C LEU A 240 -7.44 5.75 -2.12
N ASP A 241 -8.27 5.20 -1.24
CA ASP A 241 -9.66 5.60 -1.06
C ASP A 241 -9.72 6.85 -0.17
N HIS A 242 -10.11 8.00 -0.73
CA HIS A 242 -10.15 9.28 -0.01
C HIS A 242 -11.15 9.30 1.14
N ARG A 243 -12.10 8.38 1.18
CA ARG A 243 -13.02 8.23 2.31
C ARG A 243 -12.33 7.71 3.57
N LEU A 244 -11.19 7.02 3.40
CA LEU A 244 -10.37 6.45 4.47
C LEU A 244 -9.04 7.19 4.66
N PHE A 245 -8.50 7.74 3.56
CA PHE A 245 -7.19 8.41 3.52
C PHE A 245 -7.33 9.86 3.08
N HIS A 246 -7.14 10.80 3.96
CA HIS A 246 -6.92 12.20 3.60
C HIS A 246 -5.43 12.55 3.63
N GLY A 247 -5.06 13.73 3.14
CA GLY A 247 -3.65 14.12 2.94
C GLY A 247 -2.75 13.95 4.16
N TYR A 248 -3.26 14.16 5.37
CA TYR A 248 -2.51 13.96 6.60
C TYR A 248 -2.10 12.49 6.80
N TYR A 249 -3.02 11.53 6.62
CA TYR A 249 -2.70 10.11 6.74
C TYR A 249 -1.77 9.61 5.65
N VAL A 250 -1.92 10.12 4.43
CA VAL A 250 -0.99 9.84 3.33
C VAL A 250 0.42 10.32 3.68
N SER A 251 0.53 11.54 4.24
CA SER A 251 1.82 12.09 4.70
C SER A 251 2.48 11.25 5.79
N LEU A 252 1.72 10.78 6.78
CA LEU A 252 2.23 9.91 7.85
C LEU A 252 2.75 8.59 7.27
N LEU A 253 1.97 7.96 6.39
CA LEU A 253 2.32 6.71 5.73
C LEU A 253 3.61 6.86 4.91
N GLN A 254 3.71 7.89 4.08
CA GLN A 254 4.88 8.16 3.26
C GLN A 254 6.14 8.44 4.07
N LYS A 255 6.03 9.25 5.13
CA LYS A 255 7.16 9.56 6.00
C LYS A 255 7.71 8.31 6.67
N GLU A 256 6.83 7.45 7.16
CA GLU A 256 7.22 6.21 7.83
C GLU A 256 7.87 5.23 6.85
N ILE A 257 7.25 4.97 5.71
CA ILE A 257 7.80 4.06 4.70
C ILE A 257 9.16 4.55 4.20
N ARG A 258 9.31 5.85 3.91
CA ARG A 258 10.60 6.42 3.52
C ARG A 258 11.65 6.18 4.59
N TYR A 259 11.34 6.52 5.83
CA TYR A 259 12.25 6.36 6.95
C TYR A 259 12.73 4.92 7.10
N LEU A 260 11.82 3.95 7.06
CA LEU A 260 12.14 2.53 7.22
C LEU A 260 12.98 2.00 6.05
N LEU A 261 12.64 2.35 4.81
CA LEU A 261 13.36 1.87 3.63
C LEU A 261 14.74 2.55 3.43
N GLN A 262 14.94 3.75 3.97
CA GLN A 262 16.26 4.39 3.97
C GLN A 262 17.16 3.94 5.13
N ASN A 263 16.58 3.32 6.17
CA ASN A 263 17.29 2.90 7.38
C ASN A 263 17.09 1.39 7.63
N PRO A 264 17.83 0.51 6.94
CA PRO A 264 17.68 -0.94 7.07
C PRO A 264 17.82 -1.45 8.50
N SER A 265 18.76 -0.90 9.29
CA SER A 265 18.95 -1.28 10.69
C SER A 265 17.68 -1.10 11.52
N VAL A 266 16.95 0.00 11.31
CA VAL A 266 15.68 0.25 12.02
C VAL A 266 14.61 -0.75 11.62
N LEU A 267 14.53 -1.09 10.33
CA LEU A 267 13.58 -2.06 9.81
C LEU A 267 13.84 -3.46 10.41
N MET A 268 15.13 -3.81 10.65
CA MET A 268 15.54 -5.09 11.25
C MET A 268 15.53 -5.09 12.78
N ASP A 269 15.96 -4.02 13.42
CA ASP A 269 16.04 -3.92 14.88
C ASP A 269 14.68 -4.11 15.57
N GLU A 270 13.59 -3.72 14.92
CA GLU A 270 12.26 -3.99 15.46
C GLU A 270 11.86 -5.46 15.46
N GLU A 271 12.60 -6.33 14.76
CA GLU A 271 12.38 -7.78 14.79
C GLU A 271 13.01 -8.45 16.00
N ILE A 272 14.13 -7.91 16.48
CA ILE A 272 14.96 -8.54 17.51
C ILE A 272 14.51 -8.17 18.93
N ARG A 273 13.76 -7.07 19.08
CA ARG A 273 13.44 -6.50 20.41
C ARG A 273 12.19 -7.09 21.04
N THR A 274 12.28 -7.34 22.33
CA THR A 274 11.12 -7.68 23.15
C THR A 274 10.10 -6.54 23.21
N PRO A 275 8.81 -6.81 23.48
CA PRO A 275 7.80 -5.76 23.63
C PRO A 275 8.17 -4.64 24.61
N GLU A 276 8.93 -4.98 25.67
CA GLU A 276 9.38 -4.02 26.69
C GLU A 276 10.50 -3.12 26.18
N GLU A 277 11.45 -3.65 25.42
CA GLU A 277 12.52 -2.87 24.78
C GLU A 277 11.96 -1.95 23.70
N LYS A 278 10.97 -2.42 22.92
CA LYS A 278 10.25 -1.62 21.94
C LYS A 278 9.55 -0.43 22.59
N CYS A 279 8.98 -0.61 23.79
CA CYS A 279 8.34 0.45 24.55
C CYS A 279 9.35 1.52 25.03
N LYS A 280 10.49 1.11 25.59
CA LYS A 280 11.54 2.04 26.04
C LYS A 280 12.11 2.90 24.92
N ILE A 281 12.32 2.31 23.74
CA ILE A 281 12.86 3.04 22.59
C ILE A 281 11.84 3.99 21.98
N ARG A 282 10.56 3.63 22.01
CA ARG A 282 9.48 4.53 21.60
C ARG A 282 9.47 5.81 22.44
N VAL A 283 9.58 5.68 23.75
CA VAL A 283 9.67 6.82 24.68
C VAL A 283 10.91 7.68 24.40
N LEU A 284 12.05 7.07 24.12
CA LEU A 284 13.29 7.80 23.79
C LEU A 284 13.17 8.55 22.46
N ARG A 285 12.56 7.95 21.41
CA ARG A 285 12.32 8.62 20.13
C ARG A 285 11.34 9.78 20.24
N ASP A 286 10.25 9.60 20.98
CA ASP A 286 9.26 10.66 21.21
C ASP A 286 9.88 11.84 21.96
N ASN A 287 10.76 11.58 22.92
CA ASN A 287 11.52 12.61 23.64
C ASN A 287 12.56 13.32 22.75
N GLN A 288 13.23 12.60 21.84
CA GLN A 288 14.16 13.22 20.88
C GLN A 288 13.41 14.07 19.83
N ALA A 289 12.25 13.62 19.35
CA ALA A 289 11.42 14.40 18.45
C ALA A 289 10.88 15.67 19.11
N ALA A 290 10.50 15.59 20.38
CA ALA A 290 10.07 16.75 21.18
C ALA A 290 11.20 17.75 21.41
N SER A 291 12.43 17.28 21.69
CA SER A 291 13.61 18.14 21.86
C SER A 291 14.05 18.81 20.57
N ALA A 292 13.95 18.12 19.43
CA ALA A 292 14.24 18.68 18.11
C ALA A 292 13.24 19.77 17.69
N SER A 293 11.95 19.59 18.03
CA SER A 293 10.91 20.60 17.77
C SER A 293 11.05 21.84 18.65
N SER A 294 11.49 21.69 19.90
CA SER A 294 11.75 22.83 20.82
C SER A 294 13.02 23.61 20.46
N GLY A 295 14.03 22.96 19.89
CA GLY A 295 15.25 23.60 19.36
C GLY A 295 14.98 24.47 18.13
N SER A 296 14.08 24.05 17.25
CA SER A 296 13.71 24.79 16.03
C SER A 296 12.90 26.06 16.33
N GLN A 297 12.13 26.10 17.43
CA GLN A 297 11.38 27.30 17.83
C GLN A 297 12.27 28.39 18.46
N LYS A 298 13.39 28.02 19.08
CA LYS A 298 14.32 29.02 19.68
C LYS A 298 15.16 29.72 18.60
N VAL A 299 15.39 29.14 17.46
CA VAL A 299 16.14 29.77 16.35
C VAL A 299 15.26 30.74 15.55
N ALA A 300 13.92 30.53 15.51
CA ALA A 300 12.99 31.41 14.83
C ALA A 300 12.63 32.68 15.61
N ALA A 301 12.85 32.70 16.91
CA ALA A 301 12.52 33.86 17.78
C ALA A 301 13.68 34.84 17.99
N GLY A 302 14.89 34.57 17.48
CA GLY A 302 16.11 35.36 17.71
C GLY A 302 16.55 36.27 16.57
N GLY A 303 15.79 36.46 15.51
CA GLY A 303 16.24 37.12 14.30
C GLY A 303 15.35 38.24 13.77
N PHE A 304 15.00 39.23 14.60
CA PHE A 304 14.57 40.54 14.08
C PHE A 304 14.77 41.60 15.15
N SER A 305 15.96 42.16 15.25
CA SER A 305 16.20 43.51 15.81
C SER A 305 17.51 44.01 15.17
N HIS A 306 17.38 44.77 14.16
CA HIS A 306 18.01 46.03 13.73
C HIS A 306 17.79 46.21 12.24
#